data_41ab39160690de042cbaf4d4dacb9e23
#
_entry.id   41ab39160690de042cbaf4d4dacb9e23
#
_cell.length_a   1.000
_cell.length_b   1.000
_cell.length_c   1.000
_cell.angle_alpha   90.00
_cell.angle_beta   90.00
_cell.angle_gamma   90.00
#
_symmetry.space_group_name_H-M   'P 1'
#
loop_
_entity.id
_entity.type
_entity.pdbx_description
1 polymer ?
#
loop_
_entity_poly.entity_id
_entity_poly.type
_entity_poly.pdbx_seq_one_letter_code
_entity_poly.pdbx_strand_id
1 'polypeptide(L)'
;TSHIARNLGEKLTMEQCLYAVMLESANECAYAVAEHVGQKLGGDYRTFIDRMNKRAKELGCTDTHFNNCNGLPDEDHWVSAYDMALISAEAYKNETFRMIAGSPSYTLPKTNKCKAEYPCHNHHKMIYPFRGDSSHLYKYCTGGKTGYTTVANNTLVSFAEKDGITLVCVVMDAATPVSYTHLTLP
;
A
#
# COMPACT_ATOMS: atom_id res chain seq x y z
N THR A 1 6.96 3.38 13.49
CA THR A 1 5.78 3.18 12.63
C THR A 1 5.57 4.40 11.76
N SER A 2 5.24 4.19 10.48
CA SER A 2 4.96 5.28 9.54
C SER A 2 3.60 5.92 9.87
N HIS A 3 3.54 7.26 9.89
CA HIS A 3 2.33 8.03 10.16
C HIS A 3 2.47 9.45 9.58
N ILE A 4 1.34 10.13 9.38
CA ILE A 4 1.28 11.53 8.93
C ILE A 4 0.79 12.47 10.06
N ALA A 5 0.88 12.00 11.30
CA ALA A 5 0.60 12.75 12.52
C ALA A 5 -0.81 13.39 12.55
N ARG A 6 -1.85 12.60 12.31
CA ARG A 6 -3.25 13.09 12.41
C ARG A 6 -3.71 13.23 13.85
N ASN A 7 -4.59 14.19 14.08
CA ASN A 7 -5.10 14.52 15.41
C ASN A 7 -6.37 13.73 15.72
N LEU A 8 -6.60 13.45 17.02
CA LEU A 8 -7.85 12.84 17.46
C LEU A 8 -9.06 13.70 17.04
N GLY A 9 -10.05 13.09 16.38
CA GLY A 9 -11.22 13.76 15.86
C GLY A 9 -10.97 14.59 14.59
N GLU A 10 -9.83 14.40 13.92
CA GLU A 10 -9.58 14.94 12.59
C GLU A 10 -10.41 14.18 11.56
N LYS A 11 -10.97 14.90 10.61
CA LYS A 11 -11.83 14.33 9.55
C LYS A 11 -11.11 14.36 8.22
N LEU A 12 -10.99 13.18 7.62
CA LEU A 12 -10.50 12.98 6.26
C LEU A 12 -11.55 12.21 5.45
N THR A 13 -11.56 12.41 4.14
CA THR A 13 -12.37 11.55 3.25
C THR A 13 -11.71 10.18 3.09
N MET A 14 -12.47 9.18 2.63
CA MET A 14 -11.93 7.87 2.30
C MET A 14 -10.78 7.98 1.28
N GLU A 15 -10.97 8.77 0.23
CA GLU A 15 -9.95 9.02 -0.79
C GLU A 15 -8.66 9.58 -0.18
N GLN A 16 -8.74 10.59 0.69
CA GLN A 16 -7.59 11.18 1.37
C GLN A 16 -6.85 10.14 2.23
N CYS A 17 -7.59 9.29 2.95
CA CYS A 17 -6.99 8.21 3.72
C CYS A 17 -6.27 7.19 2.81
N LEU A 18 -6.86 6.82 1.67
CA LEU A 18 -6.26 5.88 0.72
C LEU A 18 -4.97 6.44 0.10
N TYR A 19 -4.94 7.72 -0.27
CA TYR A 19 -3.70 8.38 -0.71
C TYR A 19 -2.63 8.38 0.39
N ALA A 20 -3.00 8.72 1.62
CA ALA A 20 -2.06 8.71 2.75
C ALA A 20 -1.50 7.29 3.02
N VAL A 21 -2.35 6.26 2.95
CA VAL A 21 -1.93 4.86 3.10
C VAL A 21 -0.98 4.45 1.98
N MET A 22 -1.32 4.75 0.74
CA MET A 22 -0.52 4.27 -0.40
C MET A 22 0.79 5.03 -0.55
N LEU A 23 0.80 6.35 -0.39
CA LEU A 23 1.98 7.18 -0.63
C LEU A 23 2.90 7.28 0.60
N GLU A 24 2.33 7.50 1.80
CA GLU A 24 3.09 7.73 3.04
C GLU A 24 3.09 6.52 4.00
N SER A 25 2.39 5.45 3.64
CA SER A 25 2.24 4.30 4.54
C SER A 25 1.63 4.68 5.90
N ALA A 26 0.67 5.60 5.90
CA ALA A 26 0.06 6.14 7.11
C ALA A 26 -0.78 5.08 7.83
N ASN A 27 -0.23 4.50 8.89
CA ASN A 27 -0.88 3.41 9.65
C ASN A 27 -2.20 3.86 10.28
N GLU A 28 -2.26 5.07 10.84
CA GLU A 28 -3.47 5.63 11.42
C GLU A 28 -4.61 5.77 10.41
N CYS A 29 -4.28 6.10 9.15
CA CYS A 29 -5.27 6.14 8.07
C CYS A 29 -5.75 4.74 7.67
N ALA A 30 -4.86 3.74 7.68
CA ALA A 30 -5.23 2.36 7.45
C ALA A 30 -6.21 1.84 8.52
N TYR A 31 -5.95 2.14 9.80
CA TYR A 31 -6.86 1.82 10.90
C TYR A 31 -8.22 2.52 10.74
N ALA A 32 -8.23 3.83 10.43
CA ALA A 32 -9.46 4.58 10.23
C ALA A 32 -10.31 4.01 9.08
N VAL A 33 -9.68 3.61 7.99
CA VAL A 33 -10.34 2.92 6.87
C VAL A 33 -10.92 1.58 7.31
N ALA A 34 -10.14 0.77 8.03
CA ALA A 34 -10.57 -0.54 8.49
C ALA A 34 -11.74 -0.46 9.48
N GLU A 35 -11.70 0.46 10.44
CA GLU A 35 -12.81 0.71 11.37
C GLU A 35 -14.07 1.16 10.63
N HIS A 36 -13.93 2.16 9.75
CA HIS A 36 -15.07 2.69 9.01
C HIS A 36 -15.73 1.63 8.12
N VAL A 37 -14.94 0.85 7.40
CA VAL A 37 -15.46 -0.21 6.53
C VAL A 37 -16.03 -1.35 7.35
N GLY A 38 -15.38 -1.75 8.45
CA GLY A 38 -15.91 -2.76 9.37
C GLY A 38 -17.30 -2.38 9.92
N GLN A 39 -17.49 -1.13 10.32
CA GLN A 39 -18.79 -0.61 10.74
C GLN A 39 -19.83 -0.64 9.61
N LYS A 40 -19.45 -0.30 8.39
CA LYS A 40 -20.32 -0.39 7.20
C LYS A 40 -20.73 -1.82 6.86
N LEU A 41 -19.89 -2.79 7.22
CA LEU A 41 -20.19 -4.23 7.09
C LEU A 41 -21.04 -4.78 8.24
N GLY A 42 -21.45 -3.93 9.20
CA GLY A 42 -22.31 -4.31 10.32
C GLY A 42 -21.57 -4.80 11.56
N GLY A 43 -20.26 -4.56 11.66
CA GLY A 43 -19.42 -4.95 12.79
C GLY A 43 -18.42 -3.89 13.20
N ASP A 44 -17.17 -4.25 13.30
CA ASP A 44 -16.08 -3.42 13.81
C ASP A 44 -14.78 -3.61 12.98
N TYR A 45 -13.67 -3.16 13.55
CA TYR A 45 -12.33 -3.38 12.97
C TYR A 45 -12.04 -4.86 12.66
N ARG A 46 -12.43 -5.77 13.56
CA ARG A 46 -12.20 -7.22 13.36
C ARG A 46 -12.99 -7.76 12.18
N THR A 47 -14.21 -7.28 11.97
CA THR A 47 -15.02 -7.61 10.79
C THR A 47 -14.30 -7.25 9.48
N PHE A 48 -13.54 -6.14 9.46
CA PHE A 48 -12.71 -5.80 8.30
C PHE A 48 -11.57 -6.79 8.09
N ILE A 49 -10.86 -7.19 9.16
CA ILE A 49 -9.77 -8.19 9.06
C ILE A 49 -10.31 -9.55 8.59
N ASP A 50 -11.45 -9.98 9.11
CA ASP A 50 -12.10 -11.21 8.67
C ASP A 50 -12.47 -11.14 7.19
N ARG A 51 -12.91 -9.96 6.71
CA ARG A 51 -13.18 -9.72 5.30
C ARG A 51 -11.91 -9.79 4.44
N MET A 52 -10.77 -9.27 4.92
CA MET A 52 -9.48 -9.41 4.24
C MET A 52 -9.12 -10.89 4.08
N ASN A 53 -9.17 -11.68 5.15
CA ASN A 53 -8.86 -13.11 5.13
C ASN A 53 -9.82 -13.89 4.22
N LYS A 54 -11.12 -13.59 4.30
CA LYS A 54 -12.12 -14.18 3.41
C LYS A 54 -11.80 -13.89 1.95
N ARG A 55 -11.45 -12.62 1.62
CA ARG A 55 -11.12 -12.23 0.25
C ARG A 55 -9.86 -12.91 -0.26
N ALA A 56 -8.83 -13.02 0.57
CA ALA A 56 -7.61 -13.75 0.21
C ALA A 56 -7.93 -15.20 -0.18
N LYS A 57 -8.74 -15.91 0.61
CA LYS A 57 -9.20 -17.27 0.29
C LYS A 57 -10.00 -17.34 -1.01
N GLU A 58 -10.91 -16.39 -1.25
CA GLU A 58 -11.68 -16.28 -2.50
C GLU A 58 -10.78 -16.12 -3.73
N LEU A 59 -9.62 -15.49 -3.57
CA LEU A 59 -8.61 -15.30 -4.62
C LEU A 59 -7.68 -16.50 -4.82
N GLY A 60 -7.83 -17.55 -4.00
CA GLY A 60 -7.01 -18.76 -4.06
C GLY A 60 -5.71 -18.68 -3.26
N CYS A 61 -5.58 -17.70 -2.36
CA CYS A 61 -4.43 -17.62 -1.45
C CYS A 61 -4.47 -18.80 -0.45
N THR A 62 -3.37 -19.53 -0.36
CA THR A 62 -3.23 -20.70 0.51
C THR A 62 -2.24 -20.51 1.63
N ASP A 63 -1.40 -19.48 1.53
CA ASP A 63 -0.32 -19.19 2.49
C ASP A 63 -0.36 -17.71 2.91
N THR A 64 -1.53 -17.32 3.43
CA THR A 64 -1.84 -15.94 3.85
C THR A 64 -2.78 -15.94 5.04
N HIS A 65 -2.41 -15.17 6.06
CA HIS A 65 -3.29 -14.80 7.17
C HIS A 65 -3.02 -13.38 7.61
N PHE A 66 -4.06 -12.56 7.65
CA PHE A 66 -4.00 -11.17 8.11
C PHE A 66 -4.56 -11.07 9.53
N ASN A 67 -3.81 -10.47 10.45
CA ASN A 67 -4.24 -10.16 11.81
C ASN A 67 -4.35 -8.64 12.06
N ASN A 68 -3.87 -7.83 11.11
CA ASN A 68 -4.03 -6.38 11.12
C ASN A 68 -4.17 -5.82 9.70
N CYS A 69 -4.58 -4.55 9.59
CA CYS A 69 -4.87 -3.90 8.32
C CYS A 69 -3.67 -3.18 7.68
N ASN A 70 -2.52 -3.13 8.34
CA ASN A 70 -1.40 -2.27 7.93
C ASN A 70 -0.06 -2.99 7.76
N GLY A 71 -0.01 -4.31 8.04
CA GLY A 71 1.19 -5.11 7.83
C GLY A 71 2.25 -4.96 8.91
N LEU A 72 1.90 -4.47 10.11
CA LEU A 72 2.81 -4.50 11.25
C LEU A 72 3.08 -5.94 11.69
N PRO A 73 4.29 -6.24 12.19
CA PRO A 73 4.64 -7.60 12.62
C PRO A 73 3.69 -8.12 13.70
N ASP A 74 3.24 -9.35 13.52
CA ASP A 74 2.41 -10.09 14.44
C ASP A 74 2.63 -11.59 14.14
N GLU A 75 2.61 -12.45 15.16
CA GLU A 75 2.87 -13.87 15.00
C GLU A 75 1.82 -14.56 14.11
N ASP A 76 0.59 -14.02 14.10
CA ASP A 76 -0.52 -14.50 13.28
C ASP A 76 -0.71 -13.69 11.97
N HIS A 77 0.34 -13.00 11.50
CA HIS A 77 0.27 -12.17 10.28
C HIS A 77 1.36 -12.54 9.28
N TRP A 78 0.99 -13.22 8.20
CA TRP A 78 1.92 -13.63 7.15
C TRP A 78 1.26 -13.61 5.77
N VAL A 79 2.09 -13.56 4.74
CA VAL A 79 1.68 -13.68 3.34
C VAL A 79 2.85 -14.19 2.51
N SER A 80 2.61 -15.11 1.57
CA SER A 80 3.62 -15.48 0.59
C SER A 80 3.73 -14.47 -0.55
N ALA A 81 4.87 -14.44 -1.25
CA ALA A 81 5.04 -13.57 -2.41
C ALA A 81 4.05 -13.92 -3.53
N TYR A 82 3.73 -15.20 -3.69
CA TYR A 82 2.74 -15.66 -4.67
C TYR A 82 1.33 -15.15 -4.34
N ASP A 83 0.90 -15.32 -3.09
CA ASP A 83 -0.42 -14.86 -2.66
C ASP A 83 -0.53 -13.33 -2.74
N MET A 84 0.53 -12.60 -2.38
CA MET A 84 0.56 -11.15 -2.54
C MET A 84 0.46 -10.75 -4.02
N ALA A 85 1.03 -11.53 -4.95
CA ALA A 85 0.86 -11.28 -6.38
C ALA A 85 -0.59 -11.51 -6.83
N LEU A 86 -1.29 -12.54 -6.32
CA LEU A 86 -2.72 -12.77 -6.60
C LEU A 86 -3.58 -11.60 -6.09
N ILE A 87 -3.37 -11.17 -4.85
CA ILE A 87 -4.08 -10.03 -4.24
C ILE A 87 -3.82 -8.75 -5.04
N SER A 88 -2.57 -8.52 -5.41
CA SER A 88 -2.16 -7.33 -6.16
C SER A 88 -2.74 -7.32 -7.57
N ALA A 89 -2.75 -8.44 -8.27
CA ALA A 89 -3.35 -8.57 -9.59
C ALA A 89 -4.86 -8.29 -9.56
N GLU A 90 -5.56 -8.75 -8.53
CA GLU A 90 -6.97 -8.43 -8.34
C GLU A 90 -7.19 -6.94 -8.04
N ALA A 91 -6.40 -6.36 -7.15
CA ALA A 91 -6.48 -4.93 -6.82
C ALA A 91 -6.23 -4.05 -8.05
N TYR A 92 -5.31 -4.45 -8.92
CA TYR A 92 -4.96 -3.71 -10.14
C TYR A 92 -6.10 -3.64 -11.17
N LYS A 93 -7.11 -4.51 -11.10
CA LYS A 93 -8.32 -4.42 -11.93
C LYS A 93 -9.16 -3.18 -11.61
N ASN A 94 -9.03 -2.64 -10.37
CA ASN A 94 -9.75 -1.46 -9.94
C ASN A 94 -9.05 -0.18 -10.43
N GLU A 95 -9.75 0.65 -11.18
CA GLU A 95 -9.21 1.88 -11.76
C GLU A 95 -8.77 2.90 -10.70
N THR A 96 -9.56 3.07 -9.63
CA THR A 96 -9.21 3.96 -8.52
C THR A 96 -7.94 3.49 -7.81
N PHE A 97 -7.78 2.18 -7.62
CA PHE A 97 -6.55 1.63 -7.07
C PHE A 97 -5.35 1.95 -7.95
N ARG A 98 -5.44 1.72 -9.27
CA ARG A 98 -4.36 2.05 -10.21
C ARG A 98 -3.98 3.53 -10.15
N MET A 99 -4.97 4.41 -10.16
CA MET A 99 -4.78 5.85 -10.08
C MET A 99 -4.01 6.24 -8.81
N ILE A 100 -4.43 5.76 -7.65
CA ILE A 100 -3.80 6.08 -6.36
C ILE A 100 -2.40 5.47 -6.27
N ALA A 101 -2.24 4.18 -6.61
CA ALA A 101 -0.96 3.48 -6.54
C ALA A 101 0.09 4.03 -7.50
N GLY A 102 -0.33 4.57 -8.64
CA GLY A 102 0.53 5.19 -9.66
C GLY A 102 0.78 6.69 -9.45
N SER A 103 0.12 7.32 -8.50
CA SER A 103 0.29 8.76 -8.26
C SER A 103 1.68 9.06 -7.68
N PRO A 104 2.46 9.98 -8.28
CA PRO A 104 3.75 10.39 -7.73
C PRO A 104 3.62 11.14 -6.40
N SER A 105 2.58 11.97 -6.28
CA SER A 105 2.31 12.78 -5.10
C SER A 105 0.83 13.12 -4.98
N TYR A 106 0.41 13.49 -3.78
CA TYR A 106 -0.92 13.99 -3.49
C TYR A 106 -0.85 14.97 -2.31
N THR A 107 -1.53 16.11 -2.40
CA THR A 107 -1.56 17.06 -1.28
C THR A 107 -2.86 16.91 -0.52
N LEU A 108 -2.77 16.46 0.74
CA LEU A 108 -3.89 16.47 1.66
C LEU A 108 -4.26 17.91 1.98
N PRO A 109 -5.53 18.31 1.78
CA PRO A 109 -5.97 19.66 2.10
C PRO A 109 -6.02 19.92 3.60
N LYS A 110 -6.25 21.17 3.98
CA LYS A 110 -6.56 21.56 5.35
C LYS A 110 -7.78 20.80 5.88
N THR A 111 -7.75 20.47 7.15
CA THR A 111 -8.83 19.73 7.81
C THR A 111 -9.49 20.57 8.92
N ASN A 112 -10.46 19.98 9.61
CA ASN A 112 -11.05 20.59 10.79
C ASN A 112 -10.07 20.78 11.98
N LYS A 113 -8.95 20.06 11.98
CA LYS A 113 -7.94 20.10 13.06
C LYS A 113 -6.58 20.57 12.61
N CYS A 114 -6.25 20.47 11.33
CA CYS A 114 -4.99 20.89 10.76
C CYS A 114 -5.19 22.05 9.78
N LYS A 115 -4.57 23.20 10.06
CA LYS A 115 -4.66 24.41 9.21
C LYS A 115 -3.63 24.43 8.08
N ALA A 116 -2.70 23.48 8.05
CA ALA A 116 -1.72 23.31 6.99
C ALA A 116 -2.13 22.17 6.06
N GLU A 117 -1.76 22.29 4.81
CA GLU A 117 -1.78 21.20 3.85
C GLU A 117 -0.64 20.22 4.14
N TYR A 118 -0.79 18.95 3.75
CA TYR A 118 0.24 17.93 3.94
C TYR A 118 0.58 17.29 2.59
N PRO A 119 1.81 17.50 2.07
CA PRO A 119 2.26 16.84 0.85
C PRO A 119 2.60 15.38 1.14
N CYS A 120 1.95 14.46 0.43
CA CYS A 120 2.27 13.05 0.39
C CYS A 120 3.10 12.75 -0.85
N HIS A 121 4.15 11.95 -0.72
CA HIS A 121 4.99 11.53 -1.84
C HIS A 121 5.06 10.01 -1.93
N ASN A 122 5.04 9.50 -3.16
CA ASN A 122 5.14 8.06 -3.36
C ASN A 122 6.57 7.59 -3.00
N HIS A 123 6.66 6.64 -2.08
CA HIS A 123 7.95 6.07 -1.68
C HIS A 123 8.52 5.06 -2.70
N HIS A 124 7.77 4.76 -3.77
CA HIS A 124 8.20 3.86 -4.82
C HIS A 124 9.16 4.56 -5.78
N LYS A 125 10.45 4.26 -5.70
CA LYS A 125 11.52 4.95 -6.44
C LYS A 125 11.39 4.85 -7.96
N MET A 126 10.70 3.85 -8.49
CA MET A 126 10.44 3.76 -9.92
C MET A 126 9.35 4.73 -10.40
N ILE A 127 8.62 5.38 -9.49
CA ILE A 127 7.54 6.34 -9.78
C ILE A 127 7.94 7.75 -9.39
N TYR A 128 8.58 7.93 -8.23
CA TYR A 128 8.92 9.22 -7.68
C TYR A 128 10.40 9.30 -7.31
N PRO A 129 11.12 10.38 -7.71
CA PRO A 129 12.55 10.54 -7.41
C PRO A 129 12.82 10.57 -5.91
N PHE A 130 13.66 9.69 -5.43
CA PHE A 130 14.03 9.67 -4.02
C PHE A 130 15.12 10.71 -3.74
N ARG A 131 14.82 11.75 -2.95
CA ARG A 131 15.76 12.85 -2.63
C ARG A 131 16.38 13.48 -3.86
N GLY A 132 15.63 13.59 -4.97
CA GLY A 132 16.10 14.14 -6.23
C GLY A 132 16.86 13.15 -7.13
N ASP A 133 17.12 11.93 -6.69
CA ASP A 133 17.73 10.89 -7.52
C ASP A 133 16.66 10.22 -8.40
N SER A 134 16.79 10.40 -9.70
CA SER A 134 15.91 9.86 -10.74
C SER A 134 16.44 8.58 -11.39
N SER A 135 17.59 8.06 -10.94
CA SER A 135 18.26 6.91 -11.58
C SER A 135 17.42 5.61 -11.56
N HIS A 136 16.44 5.54 -10.66
CA HIS A 136 15.56 4.39 -10.49
C HIS A 136 14.20 4.53 -11.21
N LEU A 137 13.91 5.67 -11.82
CA LEU A 137 12.65 5.86 -12.53
C LEU A 137 12.54 4.87 -13.70
N TYR A 138 11.39 4.21 -13.80
CA TYR A 138 11.13 3.24 -14.86
C TYR A 138 9.84 3.59 -15.59
N LYS A 139 9.98 3.96 -16.86
CA LYS A 139 8.88 4.52 -17.68
C LYS A 139 7.65 3.61 -17.84
N TYR A 140 7.82 2.30 -17.63
CA TYR A 140 6.72 1.34 -17.70
C TYR A 140 6.11 1.01 -16.33
N CYS A 141 6.70 1.53 -15.22
CA CYS A 141 6.11 1.35 -13.90
C CYS A 141 4.84 2.18 -13.77
N THR A 142 3.73 1.53 -13.49
CA THR A 142 2.40 2.14 -13.42
C THR A 142 1.87 2.25 -12.00
N GLY A 143 2.56 1.69 -11.02
CA GLY A 143 2.11 1.73 -9.63
C GLY A 143 2.92 0.79 -8.73
N GLY A 144 2.61 0.85 -7.46
CA GLY A 144 3.18 -0.09 -6.50
C GLY A 144 3.06 0.35 -5.05
N LYS A 145 3.65 -0.44 -4.17
CA LYS A 145 3.73 -0.15 -2.73
C LYS A 145 5.01 -0.72 -2.14
N THR A 146 5.71 0.10 -1.38
CA THR A 146 6.87 -0.29 -0.57
C THR A 146 6.44 -0.69 0.82
N GLY A 147 7.19 -1.56 1.47
CA GLY A 147 7.03 -1.90 2.88
C GLY A 147 8.38 -2.10 3.56
N TYR A 148 8.42 -1.82 4.85
CA TYR A 148 9.57 -2.11 5.69
C TYR A 148 9.14 -2.33 7.14
N THR A 149 9.62 -3.41 7.72
CA THR A 149 9.67 -3.63 9.16
C THR A 149 10.99 -4.32 9.51
N THR A 150 11.40 -4.30 10.77
CA THR A 150 12.61 -5.00 11.21
C THR A 150 12.51 -6.52 11.08
N VAL A 151 11.31 -7.07 11.00
CA VAL A 151 11.05 -8.51 10.85
C VAL A 151 10.95 -8.90 9.37
N ALA A 152 10.22 -8.11 8.57
CA ALA A 152 9.96 -8.42 7.16
C ALA A 152 11.05 -7.89 6.21
N ASN A 153 12.01 -7.10 6.72
CA ASN A 153 12.96 -6.37 5.89
C ASN A 153 12.26 -5.49 4.82
N ASN A 154 12.89 -5.22 3.71
CA ASN A 154 12.30 -4.42 2.66
C ASN A 154 11.42 -5.30 1.75
N THR A 155 10.20 -4.81 1.50
CA THR A 155 9.23 -5.46 0.63
C THR A 155 8.75 -4.50 -0.45
N LEU A 156 8.40 -5.01 -1.60
CA LEU A 156 7.92 -4.23 -2.73
C LEU A 156 6.90 -5.01 -3.53
N VAL A 157 5.80 -4.34 -3.87
CA VAL A 157 4.95 -4.70 -5.00
C VAL A 157 5.10 -3.63 -6.06
N SER A 158 5.32 -4.02 -7.31
CA SER A 158 5.37 -3.13 -8.46
C SER A 158 4.46 -3.62 -9.57
N PHE A 159 3.82 -2.70 -10.25
CA PHE A 159 3.07 -2.93 -11.47
C PHE A 159 3.81 -2.29 -12.64
N ALA A 160 3.87 -2.98 -13.75
CA ALA A 160 4.41 -2.43 -14.99
C ALA A 160 3.52 -2.79 -16.16
N GLU A 161 3.42 -1.87 -17.13
CA GLU A 161 2.61 -2.07 -18.32
C GLU A 161 3.40 -1.70 -19.56
N LYS A 162 3.46 -2.62 -20.52
CA LYS A 162 4.15 -2.43 -21.78
C LYS A 162 3.49 -3.29 -22.87
N ASP A 163 3.24 -2.71 -24.02
CA ASP A 163 2.70 -3.39 -25.21
C ASP A 163 1.42 -4.19 -24.94
N GLY A 164 0.55 -3.66 -24.04
CA GLY A 164 -0.70 -4.29 -23.63
C GLY A 164 -0.55 -5.44 -22.61
N ILE A 165 0.67 -5.71 -22.15
CA ILE A 165 0.95 -6.70 -21.12
C ILE A 165 1.13 -5.99 -19.78
N THR A 166 0.36 -6.41 -18.77
CA THR A 166 0.51 -5.96 -17.38
C THR A 166 1.24 -7.03 -16.57
N LEU A 167 2.27 -6.62 -15.86
CA LEU A 167 3.05 -7.49 -14.96
C LEU A 167 2.92 -7.00 -13.52
N VAL A 168 2.90 -7.96 -12.59
CA VAL A 168 3.00 -7.73 -11.15
C VAL A 168 4.29 -8.38 -10.66
N CYS A 169 5.13 -7.61 -10.00
CA CYS A 169 6.35 -8.09 -9.36
C CYS A 169 6.22 -7.93 -7.84
N VAL A 170 6.51 -8.99 -7.09
CA VAL A 170 6.52 -8.97 -5.62
C VAL A 170 7.89 -9.40 -5.15
N VAL A 171 8.50 -8.57 -4.31
CA VAL A 171 9.78 -8.85 -3.65
C VAL A 171 9.57 -8.78 -2.15
N MET A 172 10.05 -9.79 -1.44
CA MET A 172 10.00 -9.86 0.02
C MET A 172 11.38 -10.15 0.58
N ASP A 173 11.63 -9.75 1.81
CA ASP A 173 12.88 -10.01 2.55
C ASP A 173 14.14 -9.48 1.85
N ALA A 174 14.04 -8.33 1.20
CA ALA A 174 15.21 -7.73 0.56
C ALA A 174 16.07 -7.00 1.59
N ALA A 175 17.37 -7.28 1.59
CA ALA A 175 18.34 -6.73 2.55
C ALA A 175 18.40 -5.19 2.50
N THR A 176 18.22 -4.59 1.32
CA THR A 176 18.22 -3.13 1.14
C THR A 176 17.11 -2.67 0.19
N PRO A 177 16.63 -1.41 0.31
CA PRO A 177 15.69 -0.84 -0.66
C PRO A 177 16.23 -0.82 -2.10
N VAL A 178 17.53 -0.81 -2.28
CA VAL A 178 18.20 -0.81 -3.60
C VAL A 178 18.10 -2.18 -4.27
N SER A 179 18.09 -3.27 -3.49
CA SER A 179 18.09 -4.63 -4.02
C SER A 179 16.87 -4.94 -4.90
N TYR A 180 15.71 -4.34 -4.61
CA TYR A 180 14.50 -4.57 -5.40
C TYR A 180 14.31 -3.56 -6.55
N THR A 181 14.98 -2.40 -6.51
CA THR A 181 14.90 -1.42 -7.61
C THR A 181 15.77 -1.77 -8.81
N HIS A 182 16.64 -2.76 -8.68
CA HIS A 182 17.46 -3.29 -9.78
C HIS A 182 16.85 -4.49 -10.50
N LEU A 183 15.65 -4.92 -10.12
CA LEU A 183 14.92 -5.93 -10.87
C LEU A 183 14.45 -5.31 -12.20
N THR A 184 15.19 -5.62 -13.26
CA THR A 184 14.71 -5.33 -14.62
C THR A 184 13.59 -6.29 -14.92
N LEU A 185 12.38 -5.77 -15.07
CA LEU A 185 11.29 -6.52 -15.69
C LEU A 185 11.69 -6.84 -17.15
N PRO A 186 11.50 -8.06 -17.61
CA PRO A 186 11.88 -8.50 -18.95
C PRO A 186 11.21 -7.70 -20.05
#